data_989f912339f79152b1e0328d39453a86
#
_entry.id   989f912339f79152b1e0328d39453a86
#
_cell.length_a   1.000
_cell.length_b   1.000
_cell.length_c   1.000
_cell.angle_alpha   90.00
_cell.angle_beta   90.00
_cell.angle_gamma   90.00
#
_symmetry.space_group_name_H-M   'P 1'
#
loop_
_entity.id
_entity.type
_entity.pdbx_description
1 polymer ?
#
loop_
_entity_poly.entity_id
_entity_poly.type
_entity_poly.pdbx_seq_one_letter_code
_entity_poly.pdbx_strand_id
1 'polypeptide(L)'
;MQQEARLSSGSIYVDGSYLRNNPSWHEADSPWKARQILALLEAHGIRPASVCEVGCGAGEVLNRMAAELGSGVELWGYELSPQAYELCRAKERPNLHFRLADLLDEEGDPCDLLMAIDVFEHVEDYFAFLRRLRPRGRWKVFHIPLDLSVQSVLRGTPITRLRASVGHIHYFTKETALATLRDTGYEIIDWRYTRGTLDLPAHSWKAGLARLPRAWLHALSPDWAARVLGGFSLLVLAK
;
A
#
# COMPACT_ATOMS: atom_id res chain seq x y z
N MET A 1 -26.66 -3.25 14.78
CA MET A 1 -26.04 -1.92 15.01
C MET A 1 -24.52 -1.87 14.79
N GLN A 2 -23.74 -2.96 14.95
CA GLN A 2 -22.30 -2.97 14.66
C GLN A 2 -21.94 -3.13 13.16
N GLN A 3 -22.87 -3.58 12.33
CA GLN A 3 -22.65 -3.83 10.90
C GLN A 3 -22.86 -2.59 10.03
N GLU A 4 -23.64 -1.60 10.47
CA GLU A 4 -23.90 -0.37 9.72
C GLU A 4 -22.76 0.67 9.85
N ALA A 5 -21.98 0.65 10.92
CA ALA A 5 -20.84 1.56 11.10
C ALA A 5 -19.63 1.21 10.22
N ARG A 6 -19.54 -0.03 9.73
CA ARG A 6 -18.48 -0.49 8.79
C ARG A 6 -18.69 0.01 7.34
N LEU A 7 -19.87 0.51 7.00
CA LEU A 7 -20.25 0.81 5.60
C LEU A 7 -19.93 2.26 5.16
N SER A 8 -19.52 3.16 6.03
CA SER A 8 -19.41 4.59 5.67
C SER A 8 -18.13 4.97 4.90
N SER A 9 -17.00 4.32 5.17
CA SER A 9 -15.76 4.52 4.39
C SER A 9 -15.50 3.42 3.36
N GLY A 10 -16.07 2.22 3.57
CA GLY A 10 -16.01 1.09 2.64
C GLY A 10 -16.94 1.18 1.44
N SER A 11 -17.88 2.14 1.40
CA SER A 11 -18.92 2.19 0.36
C SER A 11 -18.36 2.36 -1.05
N ILE A 12 -17.32 3.16 -1.25
CA ILE A 12 -16.75 3.43 -2.58
C ILE A 12 -16.14 2.19 -3.24
N TYR A 13 -15.65 1.23 -2.44
CA TYR A 13 -15.05 -0.03 -2.92
C TYR A 13 -16.10 -1.08 -3.27
N VAL A 14 -17.34 -0.92 -2.78
CA VAL A 14 -18.43 -1.88 -2.99
C VAL A 14 -19.45 -1.34 -3.99
N ASP A 15 -19.70 -0.02 -4.03
CA ASP A 15 -20.70 0.62 -4.91
C ASP A 15 -20.19 0.85 -6.34
N GLY A 16 -18.96 0.45 -6.65
CA GLY A 16 -18.30 0.62 -7.94
C GLY A 16 -17.78 2.04 -8.22
N SER A 17 -17.87 2.96 -7.26
CA SER A 17 -17.34 4.33 -7.43
C SER A 17 -15.84 4.34 -7.58
N TYR A 18 -15.14 3.50 -6.82
CA TYR A 18 -13.69 3.36 -6.92
C TYR A 18 -13.26 2.87 -8.30
N LEU A 19 -13.92 1.82 -8.83
CA LEU A 19 -13.63 1.29 -10.16
C LEU A 19 -13.88 2.32 -11.26
N ARG A 20 -14.96 3.14 -11.16
CA ARG A 20 -15.20 4.23 -12.10
C ARG A 20 -14.11 5.28 -12.10
N ASN A 21 -13.57 5.61 -10.93
CA ASN A 21 -12.49 6.59 -10.77
C ASN A 21 -11.12 6.02 -11.10
N ASN A 22 -10.92 4.72 -10.88
CA ASN A 22 -9.65 4.01 -11.02
C ASN A 22 -9.86 2.68 -11.78
N PRO A 23 -10.13 2.71 -13.10
CA PRO A 23 -10.53 1.52 -13.86
C PRO A 23 -9.52 0.37 -13.84
N SER A 24 -8.24 0.66 -13.68
CA SER A 24 -7.17 -0.33 -13.63
C SER A 24 -6.73 -0.68 -12.20
N TRP A 25 -7.42 -0.19 -11.16
CA TRP A 25 -7.03 -0.44 -9.76
C TRP A 25 -5.53 -0.23 -9.50
N HIS A 26 -4.94 0.78 -10.15
CA HIS A 26 -3.52 1.11 -10.05
C HIS A 26 -2.55 -0.03 -10.46
N GLU A 27 -2.99 -0.97 -11.29
CA GLU A 27 -2.13 -2.06 -11.79
C GLU A 27 -0.84 -1.56 -12.43
N ALA A 28 -0.85 -0.39 -13.07
CA ALA A 28 0.32 0.19 -13.73
C ALA A 28 1.50 0.43 -12.80
N ASP A 29 1.26 0.69 -11.51
CA ASP A 29 2.29 0.96 -10.51
C ASP A 29 2.80 -0.32 -9.84
N SER A 30 2.03 -1.41 -9.93
CA SER A 30 2.29 -2.67 -9.21
C SER A 30 3.63 -3.31 -9.55
N PRO A 31 4.10 -3.35 -10.81
CA PRO A 31 5.43 -3.89 -11.12
C PRO A 31 6.56 -3.10 -10.47
N TRP A 32 6.38 -1.80 -10.33
CA TRP A 32 7.35 -0.95 -9.65
C TRP A 32 7.31 -1.18 -8.14
N LYS A 33 6.13 -1.26 -7.52
CA LYS A 33 5.97 -1.59 -6.08
C LYS A 33 6.57 -2.95 -5.75
N ALA A 34 6.26 -3.98 -6.54
CA ALA A 34 6.82 -5.32 -6.36
C ALA A 34 8.35 -5.33 -6.36
N ARG A 35 8.99 -4.61 -7.31
CA ARG A 35 10.45 -4.48 -7.34
C ARG A 35 11.00 -3.79 -6.09
N GLN A 36 10.34 -2.76 -5.56
CA GLN A 36 10.77 -2.08 -4.34
C GLN A 36 10.70 -3.02 -3.13
N ILE A 37 9.62 -3.81 -3.04
CA ILE A 37 9.42 -4.80 -1.97
C ILE A 37 10.49 -5.89 -2.05
N LEU A 38 10.67 -6.50 -3.22
CA LEU A 38 11.66 -7.57 -3.42
C LEU A 38 13.08 -7.09 -3.10
N ALA A 39 13.46 -5.88 -3.54
CA ALA A 39 14.76 -5.29 -3.22
C ALA A 39 14.94 -5.02 -1.71
N LEU A 40 13.86 -4.71 -0.99
CA LEU A 40 13.89 -4.55 0.46
C LEU A 40 14.09 -5.90 1.15
N LEU A 41 13.38 -6.94 0.73
CA LEU A 41 13.51 -8.30 1.26
C LEU A 41 14.92 -8.87 1.00
N GLU A 42 15.44 -8.70 -0.22
CA GLU A 42 16.79 -9.14 -0.60
C GLU A 42 17.85 -8.47 0.26
N ALA A 43 17.76 -7.16 0.47
CA ALA A 43 18.71 -6.40 1.30
C ALA A 43 18.78 -6.91 2.76
N HIS A 44 17.70 -7.53 3.26
CA HIS A 44 17.64 -8.11 4.60
C HIS A 44 17.75 -9.63 4.62
N GLY A 45 18.04 -10.27 3.49
CA GLY A 45 18.15 -11.73 3.38
C GLY A 45 16.85 -12.48 3.70
N ILE A 46 15.69 -11.83 3.56
CA ILE A 46 14.38 -12.40 3.87
C ILE A 46 13.90 -13.20 2.67
N ARG A 47 13.69 -14.50 2.88
CA ARG A 47 13.17 -15.45 1.88
C ARG A 47 11.92 -16.10 2.45
N PRO A 48 10.72 -15.53 2.24
CA PRO A 48 9.49 -16.08 2.78
C PRO A 48 9.10 -17.36 2.03
N ALA A 49 8.59 -18.36 2.75
CA ALA A 49 7.93 -19.52 2.16
C ALA A 49 6.44 -19.23 1.91
N SER A 50 5.87 -18.28 2.65
CA SER A 50 4.48 -17.84 2.48
C SER A 50 4.36 -16.33 2.53
N VAL A 51 3.51 -15.78 1.64
CA VAL A 51 3.23 -14.33 1.53
C VAL A 51 1.74 -14.10 1.59
N CYS A 52 1.29 -13.19 2.44
CA CYS A 52 -0.09 -12.72 2.44
C CYS A 52 -0.14 -11.21 2.16
N GLU A 53 -1.08 -10.77 1.35
CA GLU A 53 -1.37 -9.35 1.11
C GLU A 53 -2.80 -9.06 1.52
N VAL A 54 -3.00 -8.12 2.44
CA VAL A 54 -4.32 -7.61 2.80
C VAL A 54 -4.64 -6.40 1.93
N GLY A 55 -5.87 -6.35 1.37
CA GLY A 55 -6.26 -5.31 0.42
C GLY A 55 -5.48 -5.39 -0.88
N CYS A 56 -5.37 -6.58 -1.48
CA CYS A 56 -4.51 -6.82 -2.64
C CYS A 56 -5.00 -6.16 -3.95
N GLY A 57 -6.17 -5.52 -3.94
CA GLY A 57 -6.74 -4.85 -5.10
C GLY A 57 -6.90 -5.79 -6.28
N ALA A 58 -6.36 -5.40 -7.44
CA ALA A 58 -6.35 -6.25 -8.63
C ALA A 58 -5.31 -7.38 -8.61
N GLY A 59 -4.55 -7.57 -7.49
CA GLY A 59 -3.62 -8.68 -7.29
C GLY A 59 -2.30 -8.60 -8.07
N GLU A 60 -2.00 -7.48 -8.72
CA GLU A 60 -0.85 -7.40 -9.62
C GLU A 60 0.49 -7.34 -8.87
N VAL A 61 0.55 -6.81 -7.63
CA VAL A 61 1.76 -6.85 -6.80
C VAL A 61 2.14 -8.30 -6.52
N LEU A 62 1.19 -9.11 -5.99
CA LEU A 62 1.41 -10.54 -5.75
C LEU A 62 1.73 -11.30 -7.03
N ASN A 63 1.05 -10.99 -8.14
CA ASN A 63 1.30 -11.61 -9.42
C ASN A 63 2.76 -11.43 -9.88
N ARG A 64 3.32 -10.23 -9.71
CA ARG A 64 4.73 -9.95 -10.01
C ARG A 64 5.68 -10.63 -9.04
N MET A 65 5.37 -10.59 -7.74
CA MET A 65 6.20 -11.25 -6.74
C MET A 65 6.23 -12.77 -6.94
N ALA A 66 5.11 -13.40 -7.27
CA ALA A 66 5.05 -14.83 -7.52
C ALA A 66 5.89 -15.25 -8.74
N ALA A 67 6.03 -14.40 -9.76
CA ALA A 67 6.90 -14.65 -10.90
C ALA A 67 8.40 -14.63 -10.52
N GLU A 68 8.78 -13.75 -9.58
CA GLU A 68 10.18 -13.58 -9.14
C GLU A 68 10.57 -14.54 -8.02
N LEU A 69 9.66 -14.85 -7.09
CA LEU A 69 9.93 -15.76 -5.96
C LEU A 69 9.89 -17.23 -6.35
N GLY A 70 9.24 -17.55 -7.48
CA GLY A 70 9.14 -18.91 -7.99
C GLY A 70 8.05 -19.76 -7.33
N SER A 71 7.88 -20.99 -7.83
CA SER A 71 6.78 -21.89 -7.46
C SER A 71 6.87 -22.50 -6.06
N GLY A 72 7.99 -22.31 -5.36
CA GLY A 72 8.16 -22.81 -3.98
C GLY A 72 7.61 -21.90 -2.90
N VAL A 73 7.05 -20.74 -3.26
CA VAL A 73 6.47 -19.77 -2.33
C VAL A 73 4.97 -19.72 -2.54
N GLU A 74 4.20 -19.85 -1.47
CA GLU A 74 2.73 -19.73 -1.48
C GLU A 74 2.32 -18.28 -1.26
N LEU A 75 1.51 -17.72 -2.16
CA LEU A 75 1.05 -16.35 -2.09
C LEU A 75 -0.48 -16.29 -2.00
N TRP A 76 -0.97 -15.50 -1.07
CA TRP A 76 -2.39 -15.30 -0.80
C TRP A 76 -2.76 -13.83 -0.78
N GLY A 77 -3.70 -13.42 -1.63
CA GLY A 77 -4.29 -12.09 -1.65
C GLY A 77 -5.67 -12.08 -1.03
N TYR A 78 -5.94 -11.12 -0.15
CA TYR A 78 -7.24 -10.92 0.48
C TYR A 78 -7.80 -9.57 0.06
N GLU A 79 -9.03 -9.56 -0.46
CA GLU A 79 -9.67 -8.36 -0.98
C GLU A 79 -11.13 -8.31 -0.54
N LEU A 80 -11.61 -7.11 -0.19
CA LEU A 80 -13.00 -6.91 0.25
C LEU A 80 -13.92 -6.43 -0.89
N SER A 81 -13.34 -5.82 -1.94
CA SER A 81 -14.10 -5.37 -3.09
C SER A 81 -14.37 -6.52 -4.05
N PRO A 82 -15.66 -6.87 -4.34
CA PRO A 82 -15.99 -7.87 -5.34
C PRO A 82 -15.46 -7.53 -6.72
N GLN A 83 -15.41 -6.23 -7.08
CA GLN A 83 -14.93 -5.78 -8.40
C GLN A 83 -13.42 -6.00 -8.55
N ALA A 84 -12.63 -5.71 -7.50
CA ALA A 84 -11.20 -5.96 -7.50
C ALA A 84 -10.90 -7.47 -7.48
N TYR A 85 -11.67 -8.23 -6.70
CA TYR A 85 -11.55 -9.67 -6.63
C TYR A 85 -11.72 -10.35 -8.01
N GLU A 86 -12.67 -9.91 -8.83
CA GLU A 86 -12.82 -10.44 -10.19
C GLU A 86 -11.59 -10.15 -11.08
N LEU A 87 -10.89 -9.04 -10.86
CA LEU A 87 -9.65 -8.74 -11.57
C LEU A 87 -8.47 -9.60 -11.10
N CYS A 88 -8.34 -9.84 -9.79
CA CYS A 88 -7.24 -10.64 -9.27
C CYS A 88 -7.44 -12.15 -9.50
N ARG A 89 -8.68 -12.64 -9.47
CA ARG A 89 -9.03 -14.04 -9.73
C ARG A 89 -8.56 -14.55 -11.09
N ALA A 90 -8.52 -13.68 -12.10
CA ALA A 90 -7.98 -14.02 -13.42
C ALA A 90 -6.45 -14.28 -13.43
N LYS A 91 -5.74 -13.96 -12.34
CA LYS A 91 -4.30 -14.14 -12.17
C LYS A 91 -3.93 -15.37 -11.32
N GLU A 92 -4.94 -16.12 -10.83
CA GLU A 92 -4.71 -17.33 -10.05
C GLU A 92 -3.85 -18.35 -10.79
N ARG A 93 -3.00 -19.02 -10.04
CA ARG A 93 -2.13 -20.11 -10.51
C ARG A 93 -1.75 -21.00 -9.31
N PRO A 94 -1.08 -22.17 -9.51
CA PRO A 94 -0.89 -23.17 -8.45
C PRO A 94 -0.34 -22.65 -7.12
N ASN A 95 0.46 -21.58 -7.13
CA ASN A 95 1.04 -20.98 -5.92
C ASN A 95 0.59 -19.54 -5.66
N LEU A 96 -0.45 -19.05 -6.34
CA LEU A 96 -1.01 -17.71 -6.16
C LEU A 96 -2.53 -17.79 -6.09
N HIS A 97 -3.06 -17.44 -4.95
CA HIS A 97 -4.47 -17.57 -4.60
C HIS A 97 -5.06 -16.24 -4.15
N PHE A 98 -6.36 -16.06 -4.40
CA PHE A 98 -7.08 -14.88 -3.96
C PHE A 98 -8.36 -15.25 -3.23
N ARG A 99 -8.74 -14.45 -2.22
CA ARG A 99 -9.97 -14.61 -1.46
C ARG A 99 -10.73 -13.30 -1.35
N LEU A 100 -12.03 -13.37 -1.60
CA LEU A 100 -12.94 -12.28 -1.28
C LEU A 100 -13.32 -12.36 0.21
N ALA A 101 -12.42 -11.90 1.07
CA ALA A 101 -12.54 -12.03 2.52
C ALA A 101 -11.68 -10.97 3.24
N ASP A 102 -12.01 -10.71 4.51
CA ASP A 102 -11.11 -10.00 5.42
C ASP A 102 -10.12 -11.00 6.04
N LEU A 103 -8.82 -10.82 5.77
CA LEU A 103 -7.77 -11.64 6.40
C LEU A 103 -7.88 -11.66 7.93
N LEU A 104 -8.39 -10.60 8.53
CA LEU A 104 -8.51 -10.49 9.98
C LEU A 104 -9.64 -11.35 10.57
N ASP A 105 -10.58 -11.78 9.75
CA ASP A 105 -11.69 -12.68 10.14
C ASP A 105 -11.42 -14.14 9.76
N GLU A 106 -10.33 -14.41 9.01
CA GLU A 106 -9.92 -15.78 8.65
C GLU A 106 -9.13 -16.43 9.80
N GLU A 107 -9.33 -17.73 10.01
CA GLU A 107 -8.51 -18.54 10.89
C GLU A 107 -7.30 -19.08 10.10
N GLY A 108 -6.15 -19.23 10.76
CA GLY A 108 -4.95 -19.80 10.16
C GLY A 108 -3.67 -19.34 10.83
N ASP A 109 -2.59 -20.05 10.52
CA ASP A 109 -1.25 -19.73 10.99
C ASP A 109 -0.73 -18.43 10.37
N PRO A 110 0.13 -17.70 11.07
CA PRO A 110 0.79 -16.52 10.53
C PRO A 110 1.63 -16.86 9.30
N CYS A 111 1.54 -16.03 8.26
CA CYS A 111 2.44 -16.14 7.11
C CYS A 111 3.85 -15.63 7.45
N ASP A 112 4.86 -16.04 6.64
CA ASP A 112 6.23 -15.54 6.81
C ASP A 112 6.31 -14.05 6.52
N LEU A 113 5.62 -13.58 5.47
CA LEU A 113 5.58 -12.19 5.05
C LEU A 113 4.12 -11.72 4.89
N LEU A 114 3.74 -10.72 5.66
CA LEU A 114 2.47 -10.02 5.52
C LEU A 114 2.70 -8.66 4.88
N MET A 115 1.87 -8.32 3.91
CA MET A 115 1.94 -7.04 3.22
C MET A 115 0.63 -6.26 3.36
N ALA A 116 0.73 -4.96 3.56
CA ALA A 116 -0.36 -4.00 3.45
C ALA A 116 0.14 -2.79 2.63
N ILE A 117 -0.24 -2.77 1.37
CA ILE A 117 0.28 -1.85 0.36
C ILE A 117 -0.80 -0.83 0.03
N ASP A 118 -0.64 0.39 0.54
CA ASP A 118 -1.61 1.48 0.41
C ASP A 118 -3.01 1.07 0.92
N VAL A 119 -3.10 0.67 2.20
CA VAL A 119 -4.32 0.12 2.80
C VAL A 119 -4.83 0.92 3.98
N PHE A 120 -4.02 1.12 5.03
CA PHE A 120 -4.57 1.59 6.30
C PHE A 120 -4.93 3.09 6.30
N GLU A 121 -4.51 3.86 5.31
CA GLU A 121 -5.01 5.21 5.04
C GLU A 121 -6.51 5.25 4.68
N HIS A 122 -7.08 4.10 4.32
CA HIS A 122 -8.49 3.91 3.99
C HIS A 122 -9.31 3.34 5.15
N VAL A 123 -8.66 2.84 6.20
CA VAL A 123 -9.31 2.13 7.31
C VAL A 123 -9.69 3.12 8.41
N GLU A 124 -10.97 3.18 8.78
CA GLU A 124 -11.49 4.15 9.75
C GLU A 124 -10.78 4.03 11.10
N ASP A 125 -10.75 2.83 11.71
CA ASP A 125 -9.96 2.53 12.91
C ASP A 125 -8.66 1.80 12.53
N TYR A 126 -7.74 2.52 11.91
CA TYR A 126 -6.47 1.95 11.48
C TYR A 126 -5.56 1.50 12.64
N PHE A 127 -5.72 2.05 13.85
CA PHE A 127 -5.01 1.57 15.03
C PHE A 127 -5.44 0.16 15.42
N ALA A 128 -6.74 -0.10 15.50
CA ALA A 128 -7.26 -1.44 15.78
C ALA A 128 -6.91 -2.41 14.66
N PHE A 129 -7.02 -1.99 13.39
CA PHE A 129 -6.61 -2.76 12.23
C PHE A 129 -5.15 -3.21 12.33
N LEU A 130 -4.22 -2.28 12.56
CA LEU A 130 -2.79 -2.58 12.67
C LEU A 130 -2.49 -3.52 13.84
N ARG A 131 -3.14 -3.33 15.02
CA ARG A 131 -2.96 -4.25 16.16
C ARG A 131 -3.45 -5.66 15.85
N ARG A 132 -4.60 -5.82 15.17
CA ARG A 132 -5.13 -7.13 14.74
C ARG A 132 -4.24 -7.78 13.67
N LEU A 133 -3.65 -6.97 12.79
CA LEU A 133 -2.79 -7.45 11.71
C LEU A 133 -1.44 -7.97 12.22
N ARG A 134 -0.92 -7.41 13.31
CA ARG A 134 0.41 -7.72 13.84
C ARG A 134 0.69 -9.23 14.05
N PRO A 135 -0.19 -10.04 14.66
CA PRO A 135 0.05 -11.47 14.85
C PRO A 135 -0.08 -12.30 13.56
N ARG A 136 -0.56 -11.75 12.46
CA ARG A 136 -0.88 -12.48 11.23
C ARG A 136 0.32 -12.76 10.31
N GLY A 137 1.49 -12.24 10.63
CA GLY A 137 2.71 -12.49 9.87
C GLY A 137 3.96 -12.37 10.72
N ARG A 138 5.04 -13.07 10.33
CA ARG A 138 6.34 -12.97 10.99
C ARG A 138 7.04 -11.66 10.63
N TRP A 139 7.14 -11.35 9.33
CA TRP A 139 7.62 -10.11 8.78
C TRP A 139 6.45 -9.32 8.21
N LYS A 140 6.52 -8.00 8.27
CA LYS A 140 5.51 -7.13 7.69
C LYS A 140 6.16 -6.13 6.76
N VAL A 141 5.53 -5.92 5.61
CA VAL A 141 5.88 -4.82 4.70
C VAL A 141 4.67 -3.93 4.54
N PHE A 142 4.87 -2.65 4.85
CA PHE A 142 3.89 -1.59 4.64
C PHE A 142 4.37 -0.66 3.55
N HIS A 143 3.49 -0.28 2.62
CA HIS A 143 3.69 0.85 1.74
C HIS A 143 2.64 1.91 2.10
N ILE A 144 3.10 3.13 2.40
CA ILE A 144 2.26 4.16 3.02
C ILE A 144 2.42 5.44 2.23
N PRO A 145 1.36 6.00 1.63
CA PRO A 145 1.44 7.27 0.94
C PRO A 145 1.68 8.41 1.93
N LEU A 146 2.62 9.30 1.59
CA LEU A 146 2.97 10.47 2.39
C LEU A 146 2.26 11.70 1.80
N ASP A 147 0.96 11.81 2.04
CA ASP A 147 0.11 12.83 1.44
C ASP A 147 0.25 14.20 2.10
N LEU A 148 0.75 14.24 3.35
CA LEU A 148 1.00 15.49 4.06
C LEU A 148 2.37 16.08 3.65
N SER A 149 2.31 17.19 2.93
CA SER A 149 3.46 18.02 2.61
C SER A 149 3.08 19.49 2.72
N VAL A 150 4.06 20.37 2.83
CA VAL A 150 3.81 21.83 2.88
C VAL A 150 2.96 22.25 1.68
N GLN A 151 3.30 21.79 0.47
CA GLN A 151 2.54 22.17 -0.72
C GLN A 151 1.12 21.58 -0.74
N SER A 152 0.90 20.36 -0.23
CA SER A 152 -0.44 19.76 -0.22
C SER A 152 -1.37 20.47 0.79
N VAL A 153 -0.83 20.85 1.95
CA VAL A 153 -1.58 21.58 2.99
C VAL A 153 -1.89 23.00 2.53
N LEU A 154 -0.90 23.74 2.01
CA LEU A 154 -1.12 25.12 1.53
C LEU A 154 -2.11 25.19 0.37
N ARG A 155 -2.14 24.19 -0.50
CA ARG A 155 -3.08 24.15 -1.63
C ARG A 155 -4.46 23.63 -1.24
N GLY A 156 -4.58 22.82 -0.17
CA GLY A 156 -5.80 22.16 0.27
C GLY A 156 -6.39 21.14 -0.72
N THR A 157 -6.51 21.53 -1.99
CA THR A 157 -7.12 20.72 -3.06
C THR A 157 -6.48 19.35 -3.29
N PRO A 158 -5.16 19.10 -3.16
CA PRO A 158 -4.60 17.76 -3.30
C PRO A 158 -5.18 16.75 -2.31
N ILE A 159 -5.30 17.15 -1.04
CA ILE A 159 -5.81 16.29 0.04
C ILE A 159 -7.29 15.95 -0.20
N THR A 160 -8.14 16.96 -0.47
CA THR A 160 -9.56 16.74 -0.72
C THR A 160 -9.82 15.94 -1.99
N ARG A 161 -8.94 16.08 -3.00
CA ARG A 161 -9.00 15.28 -4.23
C ARG A 161 -8.68 13.80 -3.95
N LEU A 162 -7.62 13.50 -3.20
CA LEU A 162 -7.28 12.12 -2.80
C LEU A 162 -8.44 11.47 -2.05
N ARG A 163 -9.06 12.20 -1.12
CA ARG A 163 -10.26 11.71 -0.43
C ARG A 163 -11.39 11.35 -1.40
N ALA A 164 -11.64 12.18 -2.39
CA ALA A 164 -12.74 11.97 -3.34
C ALA A 164 -12.44 10.91 -4.41
N SER A 165 -11.17 10.79 -4.86
CA SER A 165 -10.81 9.92 -5.99
C SER A 165 -10.38 8.52 -5.58
N VAL A 166 -9.61 8.40 -4.50
CA VAL A 166 -9.07 7.11 -4.03
C VAL A 166 -9.50 6.73 -2.62
N GLY A 167 -10.20 7.62 -1.89
CA GLY A 167 -10.76 7.30 -0.57
C GLY A 167 -9.76 7.38 0.59
N HIS A 168 -8.68 8.15 0.47
CA HIS A 168 -7.80 8.41 1.61
C HIS A 168 -8.54 9.21 2.68
N ILE A 169 -8.75 8.63 3.84
CA ILE A 169 -9.37 9.29 5.00
C ILE A 169 -8.33 9.67 6.07
N HIS A 170 -7.15 9.07 6.00
CA HIS A 170 -5.99 9.41 6.83
C HIS A 170 -4.81 9.82 5.97
N TYR A 171 -4.01 10.75 6.48
CA TYR A 171 -2.90 11.37 5.76
C TYR A 171 -1.67 11.36 6.64
N PHE A 172 -0.53 10.95 6.08
CA PHE A 172 0.69 10.73 6.84
C PHE A 172 1.85 11.60 6.35
N THR A 173 2.72 11.96 7.29
CA THR A 173 4.15 12.23 7.07
C THR A 173 4.94 10.97 7.41
N LYS A 174 6.24 10.94 7.08
CA LYS A 174 7.12 9.85 7.51
C LYS A 174 7.05 9.64 9.03
N GLU A 175 7.14 10.72 9.77
CA GLU A 175 7.19 10.70 11.23
C GLU A 175 5.92 10.12 11.83
N THR A 176 4.75 10.58 11.36
CA THR A 176 3.47 10.07 11.85
C THR A 176 3.21 8.63 11.43
N ALA A 177 3.61 8.23 10.22
CA ALA A 177 3.51 6.85 9.77
C ALA A 177 4.36 5.90 10.63
N LEU A 178 5.63 6.24 10.87
CA LEU A 178 6.51 5.42 11.71
C LEU A 178 6.08 5.42 13.18
N ALA A 179 5.57 6.54 13.71
CA ALA A 179 5.02 6.61 15.06
C ALA A 179 3.79 5.69 15.19
N THR A 180 2.85 5.75 14.25
CA THR A 180 1.68 4.87 14.21
C THR A 180 2.05 3.38 14.27
N LEU A 181 3.03 2.95 13.48
CA LEU A 181 3.48 1.56 13.50
C LEU A 181 4.08 1.19 14.88
N ARG A 182 4.92 2.05 15.46
CA ARG A 182 5.48 1.81 16.80
C ARG A 182 4.41 1.78 17.89
N ASP A 183 3.45 2.70 17.86
CA ASP A 183 2.35 2.79 18.83
C ASP A 183 1.39 1.61 18.74
N THR A 184 1.36 0.92 17.60
CA THR A 184 0.60 -0.32 17.41
C THR A 184 1.43 -1.59 17.66
N GLY A 185 2.68 -1.43 18.11
CA GLY A 185 3.54 -2.49 18.61
C GLY A 185 4.46 -3.13 17.58
N TYR A 186 4.68 -2.48 16.44
CA TYR A 186 5.65 -2.96 15.45
C TYR A 186 7.07 -2.51 15.77
N GLU A 187 8.02 -3.42 15.62
CA GLU A 187 9.45 -3.13 15.58
C GLU A 187 9.85 -2.77 14.15
N ILE A 188 10.25 -1.52 13.92
CA ILE A 188 10.70 -1.06 12.60
C ILE A 188 12.13 -1.54 12.38
N ILE A 189 12.33 -2.36 11.36
CA ILE A 189 13.65 -2.91 10.99
C ILE A 189 14.34 -2.00 9.97
N ASP A 190 13.62 -1.59 8.92
CA ASP A 190 14.12 -0.69 7.88
C ASP A 190 12.95 0.11 7.29
N TRP A 191 13.27 1.25 6.69
CA TRP A 191 12.32 2.02 5.93
C TRP A 191 13.02 2.78 4.79
N ARG A 192 12.30 3.00 3.69
CA ARG A 192 12.81 3.70 2.52
C ARG A 192 11.75 4.60 1.92
N TYR A 193 12.16 5.74 1.39
CA TYR A 193 11.27 6.48 0.51
C TYR A 193 11.12 5.76 -0.82
N THR A 194 9.88 5.65 -1.30
CA THR A 194 9.57 5.28 -2.67
C THR A 194 9.13 6.53 -3.44
N ARG A 195 9.63 6.66 -4.66
CA ARG A 195 9.57 7.90 -5.43
C ARG A 195 8.64 7.78 -6.62
N GLY A 196 7.39 7.34 -6.40
CA GLY A 196 6.44 7.09 -7.50
C GLY A 196 6.33 8.24 -8.49
N THR A 197 6.28 9.49 -8.00
CA THR A 197 6.21 10.67 -8.88
C THR A 197 7.49 10.93 -9.71
N LEU A 198 8.63 10.38 -9.32
CA LEU A 198 9.90 10.50 -10.06
C LEU A 198 10.17 9.29 -10.95
N ASP A 199 9.84 8.10 -10.47
CA ASP A 199 10.21 6.83 -11.10
C ASP A 199 9.17 6.36 -12.15
N LEU A 200 7.87 6.68 -11.93
CA LEU A 200 6.79 6.28 -12.81
C LEU A 200 6.51 7.33 -13.92
N PRO A 201 5.93 6.97 -15.04
CA PRO A 201 5.61 7.92 -16.11
C PRO A 201 4.76 9.10 -15.64
N ALA A 202 5.05 10.31 -16.12
CA ALA A 202 4.24 11.49 -15.78
C ALA A 202 2.92 11.47 -16.53
N HIS A 203 1.81 11.63 -15.83
CA HIS A 203 0.47 11.68 -16.44
C HIS A 203 0.19 12.95 -17.27
N SER A 204 1.03 13.98 -17.17
CA SER A 204 0.91 15.23 -17.92
C SER A 204 2.25 15.95 -18.02
N TRP A 205 2.37 16.88 -19.00
CA TRP A 205 3.56 17.71 -19.15
C TRP A 205 3.84 18.58 -17.91
N LYS A 206 2.79 19.09 -17.23
CA LYS A 206 2.90 19.85 -15.97
C LYS A 206 3.46 18.98 -14.86
N ALA A 207 3.02 17.73 -14.76
CA ALA A 207 3.57 16.76 -13.83
C ALA A 207 5.05 16.45 -14.14
N GLY A 208 5.40 16.39 -15.42
CA GLY A 208 6.78 16.24 -15.90
C GLY A 208 7.69 17.38 -15.44
N LEU A 209 7.27 18.63 -15.64
CA LEU A 209 8.01 19.81 -15.16
C LEU A 209 8.17 19.84 -13.63
N ALA A 210 7.15 19.44 -12.89
CA ALA A 210 7.17 19.40 -11.43
C ALA A 210 8.14 18.33 -10.87
N ARG A 211 8.68 17.43 -11.69
CA ARG A 211 9.69 16.44 -11.30
C ARG A 211 11.06 17.09 -11.08
N LEU A 212 11.42 18.09 -11.86
CA LEU A 212 12.75 18.71 -11.78
C LEU A 212 13.05 19.26 -10.38
N PRO A 213 12.22 20.13 -9.78
CA PRO A 213 12.47 20.61 -8.41
C PRO A 213 12.40 19.48 -7.37
N ARG A 214 11.55 18.45 -7.57
CA ARG A 214 11.50 17.28 -6.68
C ARG A 214 12.77 16.46 -6.74
N ALA A 215 13.27 16.16 -7.95
CA ALA A 215 14.51 15.41 -8.14
C ALA A 215 15.71 16.16 -7.55
N TRP A 216 15.80 17.46 -7.79
CA TRP A 216 16.86 18.31 -7.24
C TRP A 216 16.82 18.33 -5.70
N LEU A 217 15.66 18.62 -5.10
CA LEU A 217 15.53 18.65 -3.64
C LEU A 217 15.74 17.27 -3.02
N HIS A 218 15.28 16.20 -3.68
CA HIS A 218 15.50 14.82 -3.23
C HIS A 218 16.98 14.44 -3.25
N ALA A 219 17.74 14.89 -4.24
CA ALA A 219 19.19 14.66 -4.30
C ALA A 219 19.94 15.36 -3.16
N LEU A 220 19.43 16.51 -2.71
CA LEU A 220 19.99 17.24 -1.55
C LEU A 220 19.52 16.64 -0.22
N SER A 221 18.24 16.34 -0.10
CA SER A 221 17.62 15.76 1.09
C SER A 221 16.27 15.10 0.75
N PRO A 222 16.19 13.77 0.80
CA PRO A 222 14.92 13.05 0.64
C PRO A 222 13.84 13.50 1.63
N ASP A 223 14.22 13.79 2.88
CA ASP A 223 13.31 14.27 3.91
C ASP A 223 12.67 15.61 3.55
N TRP A 224 13.48 16.57 3.12
CA TRP A 224 12.96 17.88 2.71
C TRP A 224 12.11 17.78 1.44
N ALA A 225 12.48 16.93 0.50
CA ALA A 225 11.69 16.71 -0.70
C ALA A 225 10.30 16.15 -0.36
N ALA A 226 10.22 15.15 0.52
CA ALA A 226 8.97 14.57 0.96
C ALA A 226 8.12 15.58 1.75
N ARG A 227 8.71 16.28 2.73
CA ARG A 227 8.01 17.23 3.59
C ARG A 227 7.49 18.47 2.84
N VAL A 228 8.26 18.99 1.90
CA VAL A 228 7.93 20.27 1.22
C VAL A 228 7.15 20.03 -0.05
N LEU A 229 7.66 19.19 -0.95
CA LEU A 229 7.12 19.00 -2.30
C LEU A 229 6.17 17.79 -2.42
N GLY A 230 6.22 16.83 -1.47
CA GLY A 230 5.38 15.63 -1.49
C GLY A 230 5.58 14.75 -2.73
N GLY A 231 4.68 13.77 -2.89
CA GLY A 231 4.72 12.82 -3.99
C GLY A 231 5.67 11.64 -3.75
N PHE A 232 5.85 11.30 -2.49
CA PHE A 232 6.61 10.15 -2.01
C PHE A 232 5.71 9.25 -1.19
N SER A 233 6.07 7.98 -1.09
CA SER A 233 5.51 7.06 -0.13
C SER A 233 6.63 6.47 0.73
N LEU A 234 6.27 5.78 1.79
CA LEU A 234 7.18 5.12 2.70
C LEU A 234 7.01 3.61 2.57
N LEU A 235 8.08 2.90 2.23
CA LEU A 235 8.13 1.45 2.30
C LEU A 235 8.79 1.07 3.62
N VAL A 236 8.12 0.27 4.45
CA VAL A 236 8.57 -0.07 5.82
C VAL A 236 8.63 -1.58 5.96
N LEU A 237 9.75 -2.09 6.46
CA LEU A 237 9.91 -3.46 6.93
C LEU A 237 9.82 -3.47 8.45
N ALA A 238 8.96 -4.33 9.00
CA ALA A 238 8.73 -4.44 10.44
C ALA A 238 8.54 -5.89 10.91
N LYS A 239 8.60 -6.07 12.23
CA LYS A 239 8.22 -7.29 12.95
C LYS A 239 7.06 -7.04 13.88
#